data_b41340cbc4c7846acb456574d247e23a
#
_entry.id   b41340cbc4c7846acb456574d247e23a
#
_cell.length_a   1.000
_cell.length_b   1.000
_cell.length_c   1.000
_cell.angle_alpha   90.00
_cell.angle_beta   90.00
_cell.angle_gamma   90.00
#
_symmetry.space_group_name_H-M   'P 1'
#
loop_
_entity.id
_entity.type
_entity.pdbx_description
1 polymer ?
#
loop_
_entity_poly.entity_id
_entity_poly.type
_entity_poly.pdbx_seq_one_letter_code
_entity_poly.pdbx_strand_id
1 'polypeptide(L)'
;MSTKEITKQIQTGVGVTADGIYSPNTALAIIKGLKLSEKELTKFIQEKVGSLPDGVYGKNTGKSILDSLGLGPKEKEQVNVPSAIVDGTYPEVYKASPNVSSSRIVPEGVVLHHSSGSYNGSVSWILQDKSNVSYHCIIDKDGSRTSFAEDDRRCWHAGKSRFKGRGGCNGFLLGLAFSGNTKTRELTQDEIDSAVEWLLPRFDKWDWPTDLSTVTTHKEISPGRKDDVDSRAEQAILKALKAAL
;
A
#
# COMPACT_ATOMS: atom_id res chain seq x y z
N MET A 1 9.43 10.97 8.81
CA MET A 1 8.33 11.96 8.93
C MET A 1 7.11 11.35 8.29
N SER A 2 5.96 11.30 8.95
CA SER A 2 4.70 10.76 8.39
C SER A 2 4.10 11.71 7.36
N THR A 3 3.24 11.21 6.46
CA THR A 3 2.50 12.05 5.50
C THR A 3 1.71 13.15 6.22
N LYS A 4 1.16 12.84 7.40
CA LYS A 4 0.42 13.81 8.22
C LYS A 4 1.29 14.98 8.68
N GLU A 5 2.51 14.72 9.13
CA GLU A 5 3.47 15.76 9.52
C GLU A 5 3.90 16.61 8.33
N ILE A 6 4.18 15.96 7.20
CA ILE A 6 4.52 16.63 5.94
C ILE A 6 3.36 17.55 5.51
N THR A 7 2.14 17.02 5.51
CA THR A 7 0.95 17.79 5.13
C THR A 7 0.75 19.01 6.03
N LYS A 8 0.93 18.87 7.35
CA LYS A 8 0.88 20.01 8.28
C LYS A 8 1.90 21.09 7.96
N GLN A 9 3.13 20.71 7.63
CA GLN A 9 4.16 21.69 7.27
C GLN A 9 3.81 22.42 5.97
N ILE A 10 3.31 21.72 4.97
CA ILE A 10 2.83 22.33 3.71
C ILE A 10 1.67 23.30 4.01
N GLN A 11 0.69 22.88 4.79
CA GLN A 11 -0.46 23.70 5.16
C GLN A 11 -0.04 24.97 5.87
N THR A 12 0.90 24.87 6.80
CA THR A 12 1.51 26.04 7.47
C THR A 12 2.18 26.96 6.45
N GLY A 13 2.96 26.40 5.52
CA GLY A 13 3.67 27.17 4.50
C GLY A 13 2.76 27.90 3.50
N VAL A 14 1.56 27.37 3.25
CA VAL A 14 0.57 28.00 2.34
C VAL A 14 -0.54 28.76 3.07
N GLY A 15 -0.44 28.92 4.40
CA GLY A 15 -1.33 29.76 5.20
C GLY A 15 -2.75 29.21 5.43
N VAL A 16 -2.91 27.88 5.46
CA VAL A 16 -4.18 27.22 5.83
C VAL A 16 -4.06 26.46 7.14
N THR A 17 -5.19 26.02 7.71
CA THR A 17 -5.22 25.25 8.97
C THR A 17 -4.39 23.98 8.85
N ALA A 18 -3.40 23.80 9.70
CA ALA A 18 -2.47 22.68 9.71
C ALA A 18 -3.04 21.46 10.46
N ASP A 19 -4.07 20.83 9.91
CA ASP A 19 -4.73 19.63 10.47
C ASP A 19 -4.01 18.31 10.10
N GLY A 20 -3.12 18.36 9.12
CA GLY A 20 -2.41 17.20 8.60
C GLY A 20 -3.25 16.35 7.64
N ILE A 21 -4.37 16.89 7.15
CA ILE A 21 -5.23 16.26 6.15
C ILE A 21 -5.04 17.01 4.83
N TYR A 22 -4.49 16.32 3.82
CA TYR A 22 -4.45 16.90 2.46
C TYR A 22 -5.88 16.91 1.91
N SER A 23 -6.51 18.06 2.00
CA SER A 23 -7.90 18.28 1.62
C SER A 23 -7.99 19.19 0.37
N PRO A 24 -9.17 19.29 -0.27
CA PRO A 24 -9.42 20.27 -1.31
C PRO A 24 -9.04 21.70 -0.91
N ASN A 25 -9.20 22.07 0.36
CA ASN A 25 -8.80 23.39 0.86
C ASN A 25 -7.28 23.59 0.83
N THR A 26 -6.51 22.57 1.19
CA THR A 26 -5.03 22.58 1.07
C THR A 26 -4.62 22.70 -0.39
N ALA A 27 -5.21 21.87 -1.26
CA ALA A 27 -4.97 21.92 -2.70
C ALA A 27 -5.35 23.28 -3.28
N LEU A 28 -6.52 23.85 -2.93
CA LEU A 28 -7.00 25.16 -3.39
C LEU A 28 -6.08 26.30 -2.96
N ALA A 29 -5.50 26.25 -1.76
CA ALA A 29 -4.55 27.27 -1.30
C ALA A 29 -3.28 27.26 -2.16
N ILE A 30 -2.81 26.07 -2.54
CA ILE A 30 -1.68 25.91 -3.47
C ILE A 30 -2.09 26.33 -4.89
N ILE A 31 -3.30 25.95 -5.34
CA ILE A 31 -3.84 26.24 -6.68
C ILE A 31 -4.09 27.73 -6.93
N LYS A 32 -4.46 28.52 -5.91
CA LYS A 32 -4.76 29.95 -6.06
C LYS A 32 -3.69 30.75 -6.79
N GLY A 33 -2.45 30.27 -6.75
CA GLY A 33 -1.33 30.87 -7.49
C GLY A 33 -1.10 30.28 -8.89
N LEU A 34 -1.58 29.08 -9.19
CA LEU A 34 -1.14 28.32 -10.37
C LEU A 34 -2.23 28.08 -11.42
N LYS A 35 -3.51 28.32 -11.12
CA LYS A 35 -4.67 28.16 -12.03
C LYS A 35 -4.80 26.78 -12.70
N LEU A 36 -4.35 25.73 -12.01
CA LEU A 36 -4.36 24.33 -12.48
C LEU A 36 -5.49 23.54 -11.82
N SER A 37 -5.98 22.49 -12.47
CA SER A 37 -6.80 21.48 -11.82
C SER A 37 -5.97 20.74 -10.75
N GLU A 38 -6.64 20.15 -9.76
CA GLU A 38 -5.99 19.45 -8.65
C GLU A 38 -4.99 18.38 -9.13
N LYS A 39 -5.36 17.61 -10.15
CA LYS A 39 -4.51 16.58 -10.75
C LYS A 39 -3.33 17.18 -11.54
N GLU A 40 -3.57 18.22 -12.33
CA GLU A 40 -2.52 18.93 -13.07
C GLU A 40 -1.54 19.60 -12.13
N LEU A 41 -2.05 20.20 -11.05
CA LEU A 41 -1.22 20.78 -10.01
C LEU A 41 -0.34 19.74 -9.33
N THR A 42 -0.92 18.60 -8.95
CA THR A 42 -0.16 17.52 -8.31
C THR A 42 0.96 17.03 -9.23
N LYS A 43 0.67 16.79 -10.51
CA LYS A 43 1.69 16.43 -11.50
C LYS A 43 2.76 17.50 -11.66
N PHE A 44 2.34 18.74 -11.80
CA PHE A 44 3.28 19.87 -11.91
C PHE A 44 4.20 19.99 -10.70
N ILE A 45 3.65 19.84 -9.50
CA ILE A 45 4.45 19.86 -8.26
C ILE A 45 5.41 18.68 -8.27
N GLN A 46 4.95 17.48 -8.60
CA GLN A 46 5.78 16.27 -8.66
C GLN A 46 6.95 16.44 -9.63
N GLU A 47 6.70 16.95 -10.84
CA GLU A 47 7.76 17.27 -11.81
C GLU A 47 8.77 18.29 -11.29
N LYS A 48 8.28 19.35 -10.61
CA LYS A 48 9.14 20.42 -10.08
C LYS A 48 10.02 19.98 -8.91
N VAL A 49 9.54 19.05 -8.12
CA VAL A 49 10.26 18.54 -6.94
C VAL A 49 10.96 17.19 -7.20
N GLY A 50 10.97 16.72 -8.45
CA GLY A 50 11.64 15.47 -8.84
C GLY A 50 10.95 14.19 -8.35
N SER A 51 9.64 14.27 -8.09
CA SER A 51 8.81 13.10 -7.78
C SER A 51 8.11 12.57 -9.04
N LEU A 52 7.66 11.31 -9.03
CA LEU A 52 6.94 10.71 -10.15
C LEU A 52 5.63 11.48 -10.44
N PRO A 53 5.40 11.99 -11.66
CA PRO A 53 4.23 12.82 -11.99
C PRO A 53 2.98 11.99 -12.30
N ASP A 54 2.54 11.15 -11.35
CA ASP A 54 1.33 10.32 -11.46
C ASP A 54 0.03 11.09 -11.16
N GLY A 55 0.13 12.25 -10.54
CA GLY A 55 -1.00 13.08 -10.12
C GLY A 55 -1.64 12.60 -8.82
N VAL A 56 -0.95 11.74 -8.05
CA VAL A 56 -1.37 11.26 -6.73
C VAL A 56 -0.46 11.86 -5.66
N TYR A 57 -1.04 12.60 -4.71
CA TYR A 57 -0.27 13.15 -3.60
C TYR A 57 -0.01 12.06 -2.55
N GLY A 58 1.25 11.67 -2.41
CA GLY A 58 1.71 10.71 -1.41
C GLY A 58 2.89 11.25 -0.59
N LYS A 59 3.42 10.40 0.30
CA LYS A 59 4.55 10.74 1.19
C LYS A 59 5.78 11.25 0.42
N ASN A 60 6.11 10.61 -0.69
CA ASN A 60 7.27 10.99 -1.52
C ASN A 60 7.06 12.35 -2.17
N THR A 61 5.87 12.62 -2.72
CA THR A 61 5.50 13.95 -3.22
C THR A 61 5.63 14.99 -2.13
N GLY A 62 5.09 14.71 -0.93
CA GLY A 62 5.20 15.59 0.22
C GLY A 62 6.65 15.81 0.66
N LYS A 63 7.45 14.75 0.74
CA LYS A 63 8.88 14.85 1.08
C LYS A 63 9.63 15.70 0.07
N SER A 64 9.47 15.43 -1.22
CA SER A 64 10.11 16.19 -2.29
C SER A 64 9.71 17.68 -2.25
N ILE A 65 8.46 17.99 -1.91
CA ILE A 65 8.02 19.38 -1.71
C ILE A 65 8.75 20.03 -0.54
N LEU A 66 8.84 19.35 0.61
CA LEU A 66 9.55 19.88 1.78
C LEU A 66 11.03 20.13 1.49
N ASP A 67 11.68 19.19 0.81
CA ASP A 67 13.09 19.30 0.42
C ASP A 67 13.29 20.49 -0.53
N SER A 68 12.39 20.65 -1.51
CA SER A 68 12.44 21.77 -2.47
C SER A 68 12.17 23.15 -1.84
N LEU A 69 11.39 23.18 -0.75
CA LEU A 69 11.13 24.40 0.01
C LEU A 69 12.18 24.67 1.10
N GLY A 70 13.18 23.81 1.26
CA GLY A 70 14.16 23.91 2.33
C GLY A 70 13.59 23.68 3.73
N LEU A 71 12.39 23.06 3.81
CA LEU A 71 11.65 22.75 5.04
C LEU A 71 11.84 21.30 5.49
N GLY A 72 12.56 20.49 4.71
CA GLY A 72 12.90 19.12 5.05
C GLY A 72 13.81 19.05 6.29
N PRO A 73 13.79 17.96 7.06
CA PRO A 73 14.67 17.78 8.19
C PRO A 73 16.12 17.86 7.69
N LYS A 74 16.93 18.73 8.33
CA LYS A 74 18.37 18.76 8.07
C LYS A 74 18.93 17.37 8.35
N GLU A 75 19.61 16.78 7.38
CA GLU A 75 20.17 15.43 7.44
C GLU A 75 20.91 15.20 8.77
N LYS A 76 20.43 14.21 9.53
CA LYS A 76 21.26 13.53 10.51
C LYS A 76 22.03 12.45 9.76
N GLU A 77 23.32 12.36 10.03
CA GLU A 77 24.30 11.45 9.43
C GLU A 77 23.73 10.09 9.00
N GLN A 78 24.13 9.69 7.79
CA GLN A 78 23.78 8.42 7.16
C GLN A 78 24.10 7.24 8.08
N VAL A 79 23.06 6.63 8.61
CA VAL A 79 23.10 5.21 8.95
C VAL A 79 22.94 4.47 7.62
N ASN A 80 23.93 3.68 7.27
CA ASN A 80 23.98 2.87 6.07
C ASN A 80 22.83 1.84 6.11
N VAL A 81 21.65 2.23 5.58
CA VAL A 81 20.49 1.34 5.42
C VAL A 81 20.68 0.71 4.04
N PRO A 82 20.52 -0.62 3.89
CA PRO A 82 20.56 -1.23 2.56
C PRO A 82 19.57 -0.53 1.65
N SER A 83 19.97 -0.28 0.42
CA SER A 83 19.32 0.51 -0.63
C SER A 83 17.82 0.67 -0.46
N ALA A 84 17.39 1.87 -0.07
CA ALA A 84 15.97 2.22 0.05
C ALA A 84 15.28 1.92 -1.27
N ILE A 85 14.16 1.24 -1.20
CA ILE A 85 13.22 1.02 -2.30
C ILE A 85 12.87 2.39 -2.87
N VAL A 86 13.37 2.68 -4.06
CA VAL A 86 13.15 3.94 -4.78
C VAL A 86 11.88 3.80 -5.61
N ASP A 87 11.00 4.77 -5.49
CA ASP A 87 9.78 5.03 -6.28
C ASP A 87 9.44 4.03 -7.41
N GLY A 88 8.38 3.24 -7.18
CA GLY A 88 7.69 2.53 -8.24
C GLY A 88 8.56 1.59 -9.07
N THR A 89 9.46 0.82 -8.43
CA THR A 89 10.40 -0.09 -9.12
C THR A 89 9.66 -1.23 -9.80
N TYR A 90 8.50 -1.64 -9.26
CA TYR A 90 7.77 -2.79 -9.77
C TYR A 90 6.52 -2.38 -10.56
N PRO A 91 6.35 -2.95 -11.78
CA PRO A 91 5.19 -2.66 -12.62
C PRO A 91 3.88 -3.06 -11.93
N GLU A 92 2.91 -2.15 -11.93
CA GLU A 92 1.58 -2.41 -11.41
C GLU A 92 0.51 -2.14 -12.47
N VAL A 93 -0.41 -3.10 -12.66
CA VAL A 93 -1.55 -2.97 -13.56
C VAL A 93 -2.84 -3.08 -12.77
N TYR A 94 -3.77 -2.15 -12.97
CA TYR A 94 -5.11 -2.23 -12.38
C TYR A 94 -6.07 -2.98 -13.29
N LYS A 95 -6.75 -4.01 -12.75
CA LYS A 95 -7.79 -4.79 -13.43
C LYS A 95 -8.96 -5.00 -12.46
N ALA A 96 -10.01 -4.21 -12.57
CA ALA A 96 -11.15 -4.30 -11.67
C ALA A 96 -11.75 -5.71 -11.62
N SER A 97 -11.80 -6.31 -10.43
CA SER A 97 -12.47 -7.60 -10.23
C SER A 97 -13.96 -7.41 -10.02
N PRO A 98 -14.81 -8.27 -10.64
CA PRO A 98 -16.25 -8.27 -10.35
C PRO A 98 -16.57 -8.80 -8.93
N ASN A 99 -15.63 -9.50 -8.29
CA ASN A 99 -15.79 -10.12 -6.97
C ASN A 99 -15.44 -9.17 -5.82
N VAL A 100 -15.92 -7.93 -5.90
CA VAL A 100 -15.72 -6.88 -4.91
C VAL A 100 -17.08 -6.33 -4.49
N SER A 101 -17.29 -6.18 -3.18
CA SER A 101 -18.56 -5.62 -2.67
C SER A 101 -18.67 -4.12 -2.98
N SER A 102 -19.90 -3.63 -3.10
CA SER A 102 -20.18 -2.19 -3.15
C SER A 102 -19.84 -1.48 -1.83
N SER A 103 -19.78 -2.21 -0.72
CA SER A 103 -19.45 -1.66 0.60
C SER A 103 -18.04 -1.13 0.64
N ARG A 104 -17.89 0.04 1.27
CA ARG A 104 -16.59 0.63 1.61
C ARG A 104 -16.08 0.08 2.93
N ILE A 105 -14.75 0.05 3.07
CA ILE A 105 -14.06 -0.32 4.30
C ILE A 105 -13.05 0.75 4.68
N VAL A 106 -12.68 0.79 5.94
CA VAL A 106 -11.47 1.48 6.42
C VAL A 106 -10.44 0.40 6.71
N PRO A 107 -9.36 0.31 5.95
CA PRO A 107 -8.33 -0.70 6.16
C PRO A 107 -7.61 -0.55 7.50
N GLU A 108 -7.68 -1.58 8.33
CA GLU A 108 -7.03 -1.64 9.65
C GLU A 108 -5.78 -2.54 9.66
N GLY A 109 -5.37 -3.04 8.49
CA GLY A 109 -4.23 -3.91 8.31
C GLY A 109 -4.32 -4.75 7.04
N VAL A 110 -3.45 -5.75 6.94
CA VAL A 110 -3.33 -6.61 5.76
C VAL A 110 -3.24 -8.09 6.13
N VAL A 111 -3.88 -8.92 5.30
CA VAL A 111 -3.74 -10.38 5.32
C VAL A 111 -2.83 -10.81 4.17
N LEU A 112 -1.76 -11.53 4.49
CA LEU A 112 -0.89 -12.14 3.52
C LEU A 112 -1.47 -13.49 3.06
N HIS A 113 -1.47 -13.71 1.74
CA HIS A 113 -1.98 -14.91 1.08
C HIS A 113 -0.97 -15.49 0.10
N HIS A 114 -1.18 -16.73 -0.32
CA HIS A 114 -0.70 -17.22 -1.60
C HIS A 114 -1.87 -17.71 -2.47
N SER A 115 -1.74 -17.57 -3.79
CA SER A 115 -2.82 -17.93 -4.72
C SER A 115 -2.89 -19.41 -5.06
N SER A 116 -1.85 -20.19 -4.74
CA SER A 116 -1.63 -21.59 -5.12
C SER A 116 -1.54 -21.87 -6.64
N GLY A 117 -1.87 -20.92 -7.49
CA GLY A 117 -1.80 -20.99 -8.95
C GLY A 117 -0.68 -20.14 -9.54
N SER A 118 -0.45 -20.26 -10.86
CA SER A 118 0.41 -19.31 -11.56
C SER A 118 -0.19 -17.91 -11.51
N TYR A 119 0.65 -16.88 -11.66
CA TYR A 119 0.21 -15.50 -11.66
C TYR A 119 -0.92 -15.23 -12.67
N ASN A 120 -0.68 -15.52 -13.95
CA ASN A 120 -1.67 -15.32 -15.00
C ASN A 120 -2.96 -16.13 -14.77
N GLY A 121 -2.84 -17.37 -14.29
CA GLY A 121 -3.99 -18.20 -13.93
C GLY A 121 -4.80 -17.60 -12.80
N SER A 122 -4.13 -17.11 -11.75
CA SER A 122 -4.79 -16.46 -10.61
C SER A 122 -5.45 -15.14 -11.01
N VAL A 123 -4.76 -14.29 -11.78
CA VAL A 123 -5.34 -13.04 -12.33
C VAL A 123 -6.58 -13.36 -13.17
N SER A 124 -6.47 -14.33 -14.12
CA SER A 124 -7.60 -14.73 -14.95
C SER A 124 -8.79 -15.26 -14.12
N TRP A 125 -8.52 -16.02 -13.06
CA TRP A 125 -9.56 -16.56 -12.18
C TRP A 125 -10.27 -15.46 -11.38
N ILE A 126 -9.53 -14.53 -10.80
CA ILE A 126 -10.07 -13.40 -10.01
C ILE A 126 -10.99 -12.50 -10.86
N LEU A 127 -10.74 -12.40 -12.14
CA LEU A 127 -11.53 -11.59 -13.08
C LEU A 127 -12.83 -12.28 -13.57
N GLN A 128 -13.10 -13.51 -13.14
CA GLN A 128 -14.35 -14.21 -13.47
C GLN A 128 -15.36 -14.09 -12.34
N ASP A 129 -16.59 -13.70 -12.62
CA ASP A 129 -17.69 -13.62 -11.63
C ASP A 129 -17.84 -14.90 -10.78
N LYS A 130 -17.73 -16.05 -11.45
CA LYS A 130 -17.89 -17.35 -10.80
C LYS A 130 -16.81 -17.71 -9.78
N SER A 131 -15.70 -16.97 -9.73
CA SER A 131 -14.59 -17.27 -8.83
C SER A 131 -14.95 -17.02 -7.38
N ASN A 132 -15.81 -16.04 -7.10
CA ASN A 132 -16.21 -15.62 -5.77
C ASN A 132 -15.01 -15.33 -4.84
N VAL A 133 -13.88 -14.90 -5.41
CA VAL A 133 -12.65 -14.55 -4.69
C VAL A 133 -11.98 -13.34 -5.34
N SER A 134 -11.42 -12.48 -4.50
CA SER A 134 -10.58 -11.38 -4.94
C SER A 134 -9.58 -11.02 -3.87
N TYR A 135 -8.44 -10.46 -4.28
CA TYR A 135 -7.49 -9.78 -3.42
C TYR A 135 -7.46 -8.29 -3.78
N HIS A 136 -6.85 -7.45 -2.95
CA HIS A 136 -6.57 -6.08 -3.36
C HIS A 136 -5.41 -6.06 -4.35
N CYS A 137 -4.40 -6.90 -4.12
CA CYS A 137 -3.24 -7.04 -5.00
C CYS A 137 -2.72 -8.47 -5.02
N ILE A 138 -2.19 -8.89 -6.18
CA ILE A 138 -1.37 -10.10 -6.33
C ILE A 138 0.00 -9.72 -6.89
N ILE A 139 1.06 -10.34 -6.37
CA ILE A 139 2.46 -10.12 -6.78
C ILE A 139 2.98 -11.39 -7.46
N ASP A 140 3.66 -11.23 -8.60
CA ASP A 140 4.37 -12.32 -9.27
C ASP A 140 5.82 -12.42 -8.78
N LYS A 141 6.52 -13.49 -9.19
CA LYS A 141 7.90 -13.81 -8.78
C LYS A 141 8.93 -12.77 -9.21
N ASP A 142 8.66 -11.99 -10.24
CA ASP A 142 9.49 -10.87 -10.71
C ASP A 142 9.10 -9.53 -10.06
N GLY A 143 8.22 -9.57 -9.05
CA GLY A 143 7.72 -8.39 -8.37
C GLY A 143 6.62 -7.62 -9.10
N SER A 144 6.29 -7.98 -10.34
CA SER A 144 5.16 -7.34 -11.04
C SER A 144 3.83 -7.61 -10.33
N ARG A 145 2.91 -6.62 -10.37
CA ARG A 145 1.66 -6.63 -9.61
C ARG A 145 0.43 -6.44 -10.47
N THR A 146 -0.67 -7.06 -10.03
CA THR A 146 -2.02 -6.68 -10.48
C THR A 146 -2.85 -6.31 -9.26
N SER A 147 -3.38 -5.08 -9.25
CA SER A 147 -4.38 -4.61 -8.30
C SER A 147 -5.79 -4.79 -8.86
N PHE A 148 -6.74 -5.18 -8.01
CA PHE A 148 -8.09 -5.56 -8.44
C PHE A 148 -9.19 -4.67 -7.87
N ALA A 149 -8.88 -3.89 -6.84
CA ALA A 149 -9.78 -2.96 -6.19
C ALA A 149 -9.00 -1.84 -5.51
N GLU A 150 -9.68 -0.71 -5.32
CA GLU A 150 -9.20 0.35 -4.43
C GLU A 150 -9.12 -0.17 -2.99
N ASP A 151 -8.21 0.38 -2.18
CA ASP A 151 -8.00 -0.05 -0.78
C ASP A 151 -9.28 0.03 0.06
N ASP A 152 -10.14 1.00 -0.19
CA ASP A 152 -11.39 1.19 0.55
C ASP A 152 -12.55 0.31 0.07
N ARG A 153 -12.28 -0.67 -0.79
CA ARG A 153 -13.27 -1.62 -1.29
C ARG A 153 -13.13 -2.97 -0.60
N ARG A 154 -14.26 -3.59 -0.31
CA ARG A 154 -14.27 -4.90 0.34
C ARG A 154 -14.02 -6.02 -0.67
N CYS A 155 -12.81 -6.56 -0.70
CA CYS A 155 -12.46 -7.78 -1.44
C CYS A 155 -12.87 -9.06 -0.71
N TRP A 156 -12.96 -10.18 -1.43
CA TRP A 156 -13.42 -11.47 -0.90
C TRP A 156 -12.25 -12.45 -0.78
N HIS A 157 -11.33 -12.19 0.17
CA HIS A 157 -10.09 -12.98 0.35
C HIS A 157 -10.03 -13.83 1.61
N ALA A 158 -10.70 -13.42 2.69
CA ALA A 158 -10.53 -14.04 4.00
C ALA A 158 -11.60 -15.07 4.36
N GLY A 159 -12.81 -14.99 3.74
CA GLY A 159 -13.94 -15.87 4.05
C GLY A 159 -14.32 -15.82 5.54
N LYS A 160 -14.65 -16.98 6.14
CA LYS A 160 -14.90 -17.07 7.59
C LYS A 160 -13.56 -16.91 8.33
N SER A 161 -13.40 -15.82 9.04
CA SER A 161 -12.14 -15.39 9.62
C SER A 161 -12.34 -14.54 10.86
N ARG A 162 -11.30 -14.44 11.69
CA ARG A 162 -11.28 -13.60 12.90
C ARG A 162 -9.88 -13.05 13.13
N PHE A 163 -9.77 -11.75 13.38
CA PHE A 163 -8.54 -11.07 13.73
C PHE A 163 -8.75 -10.18 14.96
N LYS A 164 -7.85 -10.28 15.95
CA LYS A 164 -7.93 -9.52 17.23
C LYS A 164 -9.35 -9.56 17.85
N GLY A 165 -9.98 -10.72 17.85
CA GLY A 165 -11.32 -10.91 18.42
C GLY A 165 -12.50 -10.51 17.52
N ARG A 166 -12.25 -9.80 16.40
CA ARG A 166 -13.29 -9.34 15.45
C ARG A 166 -13.42 -10.30 14.27
N GLY A 167 -14.64 -10.72 13.95
CA GLY A 167 -14.94 -11.60 12.79
C GLY A 167 -15.12 -10.82 11.49
N GLY A 168 -15.06 -11.54 10.34
CA GLY A 168 -15.36 -10.96 9.03
C GLY A 168 -14.24 -10.05 8.47
N CYS A 169 -13.02 -10.55 8.46
CA CYS A 169 -11.81 -9.78 8.10
C CYS A 169 -11.86 -9.10 6.73
N ASN A 170 -12.61 -9.59 5.76
CA ASN A 170 -12.87 -8.87 4.50
C ASN A 170 -13.42 -7.44 4.70
N GLY A 171 -14.03 -7.16 5.85
CA GLY A 171 -14.67 -5.88 6.15
C GLY A 171 -13.71 -4.81 6.69
N PHE A 172 -12.45 -5.15 6.96
CA PHE A 172 -11.49 -4.21 7.57
C PHE A 172 -10.02 -4.53 7.32
N LEU A 173 -9.69 -5.63 6.61
CA LEU A 173 -8.31 -5.94 6.24
C LEU A 173 -8.16 -5.99 4.72
N LEU A 174 -7.02 -5.51 4.23
CA LEU A 174 -6.61 -5.70 2.85
C LEU A 174 -6.16 -7.14 2.62
N GLY A 175 -6.24 -7.64 1.39
CA GLY A 175 -5.67 -8.92 0.99
C GLY A 175 -4.54 -8.71 0.00
N LEU A 176 -3.33 -9.13 0.35
CA LEU A 176 -2.16 -9.17 -0.51
C LEU A 176 -1.77 -10.63 -0.77
N ALA A 177 -1.70 -11.03 -2.02
CA ALA A 177 -1.38 -12.40 -2.39
C ALA A 177 -0.07 -12.51 -3.18
N PHE A 178 0.65 -13.61 -2.97
CA PHE A 178 1.82 -14.01 -3.77
C PHE A 178 1.41 -15.11 -4.76
N SER A 179 1.92 -15.08 -5.97
CA SER A 179 1.67 -16.13 -6.96
C SER A 179 2.32 -17.45 -6.54
N GLY A 180 1.70 -18.57 -6.91
CA GLY A 180 2.19 -19.92 -6.53
C GLY A 180 1.87 -20.28 -5.09
N ASN A 181 2.61 -21.27 -4.55
CA ASN A 181 2.41 -21.82 -3.22
C ASN A 181 3.66 -21.63 -2.36
N THR A 182 3.59 -20.76 -1.37
CA THR A 182 4.70 -20.42 -0.47
C THR A 182 5.12 -21.60 0.46
N LYS A 183 4.33 -22.66 0.56
CA LYS A 183 4.73 -23.87 1.31
C LYS A 183 5.76 -24.70 0.56
N THR A 184 5.79 -24.61 -0.75
CA THR A 184 6.70 -25.39 -1.62
C THR A 184 7.84 -24.57 -2.20
N ARG A 185 7.86 -23.26 -1.97
CA ARG A 185 8.91 -22.34 -2.38
C ARG A 185 9.05 -21.18 -1.41
N GLU A 186 10.17 -20.55 -1.42
CA GLU A 186 10.40 -19.27 -0.77
C GLU A 186 9.94 -18.11 -1.67
N LEU A 187 9.69 -16.96 -1.10
CA LEU A 187 9.51 -15.73 -1.86
C LEU A 187 10.84 -15.31 -2.50
N THR A 188 10.77 -14.77 -3.69
CA THR A 188 11.93 -14.12 -4.32
C THR A 188 12.19 -12.79 -3.63
N GLN A 189 13.37 -12.22 -3.81
CA GLN A 189 13.66 -10.88 -3.31
C GLN A 189 12.74 -9.84 -3.97
N ASP A 190 12.46 -9.97 -5.27
CA ASP A 190 11.54 -9.09 -5.98
C ASP A 190 10.12 -9.13 -5.42
N GLU A 191 9.60 -10.30 -5.03
CA GLU A 191 8.30 -10.40 -4.36
C GLU A 191 8.30 -9.70 -3.01
N ILE A 192 9.37 -9.82 -2.24
CA ILE A 192 9.51 -9.19 -0.93
C ILE A 192 9.58 -7.66 -1.08
N ASP A 193 10.43 -7.18 -1.96
CA ASP A 193 10.63 -5.74 -2.20
C ASP A 193 9.36 -5.10 -2.78
N SER A 194 8.70 -5.78 -3.72
CA SER A 194 7.41 -5.36 -4.27
C SER A 194 6.31 -5.30 -3.22
N ALA A 195 6.26 -6.27 -2.29
CA ALA A 195 5.30 -6.26 -1.20
C ALA A 195 5.55 -5.09 -0.23
N VAL A 196 6.80 -4.82 0.11
CA VAL A 196 7.19 -3.68 0.95
C VAL A 196 6.83 -2.37 0.26
N GLU A 197 7.16 -2.21 -1.02
CA GLU A 197 6.80 -1.04 -1.82
C GLU A 197 5.27 -0.81 -1.84
N TRP A 198 4.49 -1.88 -1.97
CA TRP A 198 3.03 -1.81 -1.96
C TRP A 198 2.47 -1.48 -0.57
N LEU A 199 3.07 -1.99 0.51
CA LEU A 199 2.58 -1.85 1.88
C LEU A 199 2.97 -0.52 2.54
N LEU A 200 4.19 -0.01 2.34
CA LEU A 200 4.68 1.20 3.01
C LEU A 200 3.75 2.41 2.88
N PRO A 201 3.23 2.77 1.68
CA PRO A 201 2.29 3.87 1.55
C PRO A 201 0.99 3.65 2.34
N ARG A 202 0.62 2.39 2.57
CA ARG A 202 -0.59 2.02 3.30
C ARG A 202 -0.43 2.13 4.81
N PHE A 203 0.75 1.82 5.33
CA PHE A 203 1.07 2.12 6.74
C PHE A 203 0.88 3.58 7.06
N ASP A 204 1.35 4.45 6.18
CA ASP A 204 1.25 5.89 6.35
C ASP A 204 -0.19 6.39 6.10
N LYS A 205 -0.81 5.98 4.99
CA LYS A 205 -2.16 6.40 4.58
C LYS A 205 -3.24 6.06 5.62
N TRP A 206 -3.14 4.87 6.23
CA TRP A 206 -4.14 4.33 7.14
C TRP A 206 -3.71 4.41 8.61
N ASP A 207 -2.59 5.07 8.90
CA ASP A 207 -2.02 5.24 10.26
C ASP A 207 -1.83 3.89 10.98
N TRP A 208 -1.34 2.87 10.24
CA TRP A 208 -1.08 1.57 10.83
C TRP A 208 0.14 1.62 11.75
N PRO A 209 0.11 0.93 12.91
CA PRO A 209 1.24 0.92 13.83
C PRO A 209 2.46 0.22 13.23
N THR A 210 3.63 0.81 13.44
CA THR A 210 4.91 0.32 12.93
C THR A 210 5.45 -0.91 13.67
N ASP A 211 4.75 -1.36 14.72
CA ASP A 211 5.03 -2.62 15.42
C ASP A 211 4.63 -3.87 14.61
N LEU A 212 4.09 -3.67 13.41
CA LEU A 212 3.61 -4.69 12.48
C LEU A 212 2.43 -5.52 12.98
N SER A 213 1.80 -5.15 14.09
CA SER A 213 0.67 -5.88 14.69
C SER A 213 -0.59 -5.90 13.80
N THR A 214 -0.58 -5.17 12.69
CA THR A 214 -1.66 -5.13 11.68
C THR A 214 -1.39 -5.99 10.45
N VAL A 215 -0.21 -6.61 10.37
CA VAL A 215 0.12 -7.60 9.33
C VAL A 215 -0.16 -8.99 9.90
N THR A 216 -0.95 -9.79 9.19
CA THR A 216 -1.33 -11.15 9.59
C THR A 216 -1.39 -12.08 8.38
N THR A 217 -1.63 -13.36 8.61
CA THR A 217 -1.73 -14.38 7.56
C THR A 217 -3.13 -14.99 7.49
N HIS A 218 -3.46 -15.57 6.34
CA HIS A 218 -4.75 -16.28 6.22
C HIS A 218 -4.85 -17.46 7.18
N LYS A 219 -3.72 -18.13 7.45
CA LYS A 219 -3.62 -19.21 8.43
C LYS A 219 -3.99 -18.73 9.84
N GLU A 220 -3.49 -17.55 10.25
CA GLU A 220 -3.77 -17.00 11.58
C GLU A 220 -5.22 -16.57 11.77
N ILE A 221 -5.80 -15.91 10.77
CA ILE A 221 -7.20 -15.45 10.86
C ILE A 221 -8.23 -16.53 10.60
N SER A 222 -7.80 -17.71 10.12
CA SER A 222 -8.69 -18.85 9.78
C SER A 222 -8.04 -20.19 10.15
N PRO A 223 -7.65 -20.39 11.43
CA PRO A 223 -6.94 -21.59 11.87
C PRO A 223 -7.74 -22.86 11.59
N GLY A 224 -7.07 -23.92 11.14
CA GLY A 224 -7.67 -25.20 10.79
C GLY A 224 -8.43 -25.22 9.46
N ARG A 225 -8.71 -24.05 8.85
CA ARG A 225 -9.38 -23.92 7.54
C ARG A 225 -8.40 -23.50 6.44
N LYS A 226 -7.41 -22.71 6.78
CA LYS A 226 -6.41 -22.14 5.86
C LYS A 226 -5.00 -22.36 6.41
N ASP A 227 -4.05 -22.49 5.50
CA ASP A 227 -2.65 -22.75 5.81
C ASP A 227 -1.67 -21.83 5.05
N ASP A 228 -2.22 -20.85 4.35
CA ASP A 228 -1.49 -19.79 3.67
C ASP A 228 -1.38 -18.53 4.58
N VAL A 229 -0.29 -17.86 4.57
CA VAL A 229 0.98 -18.04 3.88
C VAL A 229 1.95 -18.90 4.77
N ASP A 230 3.00 -19.48 4.16
CA ASP A 230 4.04 -20.19 4.93
C ASP A 230 4.78 -19.24 5.89
N SER A 231 5.19 -19.74 7.04
CA SER A 231 5.83 -18.91 8.07
C SER A 231 7.16 -18.29 7.62
N ARG A 232 7.88 -18.91 6.67
CA ARG A 232 9.12 -18.33 6.09
C ARG A 232 8.79 -17.10 5.24
N ALA A 233 7.72 -17.17 4.43
CA ALA A 233 7.25 -16.04 3.64
C ALA A 233 6.78 -14.88 4.53
N GLU A 234 6.00 -15.18 5.57
CA GLU A 234 5.58 -14.20 6.57
C GLU A 234 6.79 -13.50 7.21
N GLN A 235 7.74 -14.27 7.75
CA GLN A 235 8.94 -13.72 8.39
C GLN A 235 9.79 -12.88 7.46
N ALA A 236 9.91 -13.26 6.18
CA ALA A 236 10.63 -12.48 5.18
C ALA A 236 9.98 -11.09 4.99
N ILE A 237 8.65 -11.03 4.85
CA ILE A 237 7.91 -9.78 4.73
C ILE A 237 8.02 -8.93 6.01
N LEU A 238 7.80 -9.52 7.19
CA LEU A 238 7.90 -8.79 8.45
C LEU A 238 9.30 -8.22 8.69
N LYS A 239 10.35 -8.99 8.37
CA LYS A 239 11.75 -8.53 8.47
C LYS A 239 12.02 -7.36 7.53
N ALA A 240 11.56 -7.43 6.29
CA ALA A 240 11.77 -6.37 5.30
C ALA A 240 10.98 -5.10 5.67
N LEU A 241 9.72 -5.23 6.10
CA LEU A 241 8.91 -4.10 6.58
C LEU A 241 9.54 -3.43 7.81
N LYS A 242 10.04 -4.22 8.77
CA LYS A 242 10.71 -3.67 9.97
C LYS A 242 11.96 -2.88 9.64
N ALA A 243 12.65 -3.22 8.55
CA ALA A 243 13.83 -2.49 8.11
C ALA A 243 13.47 -1.19 7.36
N ALA A 244 12.25 -1.10 6.81
CA ALA A 244 11.79 0.00 5.98
C ALA A 244 10.91 1.03 6.70
N LEU A 245 10.32 0.66 7.86
CA LEU A 245 9.52 1.53 8.76
C LEU A 245 10.38 2.17 9.85
#